data_2c3d25443f4cb50f1ef8089cd1b61706
#
_entry.id   2c3d25443f4cb50f1ef8089cd1b61706
#
_cell.length_a   1.000
_cell.length_b   1.000
_cell.length_c   1.000
_cell.angle_alpha   90.00
_cell.angle_beta   90.00
_cell.angle_gamma   90.00
#
_symmetry.space_group_name_H-M   'P 1'
#
loop_
_entity.id
_entity.type
_entity.pdbx_description
1 polymer ?
#
loop_
_entity_poly.entity_id
_entity_poly.type
_entity_poly.pdbx_seq_one_letter_code
_entity_poly.pdbx_strand_id
1 'polypeptide(L)'
;MGVLDGKVAIVTGSARGIGRATAELLSEQGASVLINDLDGDVAEQTASEIAGETAVYAGDLTADGACDALVQTAIDSWGKIDIIVNNAGYTIDAPIHKMSDDAFQRMLDIHTIVPFRVIRAAAPHLREPAKKEREEGQEVFRKIVNVSSISGTMGNAGQANYSAGKSAIVGLTKTLAKEWGQFKVNVNAVAFGYIETRLTASKDESNVMEVGGEKVQLGIPDQLRGMAAMLIPLGRPGTPEEAAGG
;
A
#
# COMPACT_ATOMS: atom_id res chain seq x y z
N MET A 1 25.06 5.87 -7.59
CA MET A 1 23.92 6.24 -8.43
C MET A 1 22.95 5.07 -8.40
N GLY A 2 21.81 5.28 -7.81
CA GLY A 2 20.77 4.26 -7.65
C GLY A 2 19.95 4.09 -8.93
N VAL A 3 19.27 2.97 -9.08
CA VAL A 3 18.39 2.72 -10.27
C VAL A 3 17.17 3.62 -10.31
N LEU A 4 16.84 4.30 -9.20
CA LEU A 4 15.71 5.21 -9.06
C LEU A 4 16.12 6.67 -8.85
N ASP A 5 17.38 7.03 -9.15
CA ASP A 5 17.84 8.41 -9.02
C ASP A 5 16.92 9.38 -9.75
N GLY A 6 16.46 10.42 -9.02
CA GLY A 6 15.55 11.43 -9.51
C GLY A 6 14.12 10.94 -9.76
N LYS A 7 13.71 9.75 -9.31
CA LYS A 7 12.31 9.29 -9.30
C LYS A 7 11.60 9.75 -8.04
N VAL A 8 10.29 9.93 -8.14
CA VAL A 8 9.42 10.29 -7.02
C VAL A 8 8.42 9.18 -6.77
N ALA A 9 8.37 8.71 -5.52
CA ALA A 9 7.51 7.63 -5.09
C ALA A 9 6.49 8.09 -4.02
N ILE A 10 5.26 7.64 -4.13
CA ILE A 10 4.25 7.71 -3.07
C ILE A 10 4.10 6.30 -2.51
N VAL A 11 4.25 6.12 -1.20
CA VAL A 11 3.99 4.84 -0.52
C VAL A 11 2.94 5.07 0.56
N THR A 12 1.74 4.48 0.40
CA THR A 12 0.68 4.62 1.40
C THR A 12 0.84 3.61 2.53
N GLY A 13 0.53 4.02 3.79
CA GLY A 13 0.72 3.17 4.97
C GLY A 13 2.19 2.85 5.21
N SER A 14 3.07 3.83 5.09
CA SER A 14 4.53 3.63 5.06
C SER A 14 5.27 4.05 6.33
N ALA A 15 4.57 4.33 7.43
CA ALA A 15 5.24 4.57 8.71
C ALA A 15 5.74 3.27 9.39
N ARG A 16 5.26 2.11 8.99
CA ARG A 16 5.59 0.81 9.61
C ARG A 16 5.58 -0.33 8.61
N GLY A 17 6.14 -1.48 9.02
CA GLY A 17 6.02 -2.77 8.34
C GLY A 17 6.47 -2.75 6.88
N ILE A 18 5.70 -3.42 6.01
CA ILE A 18 6.04 -3.54 4.58
C ILE A 18 6.14 -2.18 3.90
N GLY A 19 5.22 -1.25 4.21
CA GLY A 19 5.23 0.09 3.63
C GLY A 19 6.51 0.86 3.98
N ARG A 20 6.96 0.80 5.25
CA ARG A 20 8.21 1.41 5.69
C ARG A 20 9.41 0.79 4.98
N ALA A 21 9.54 -0.53 5.01
CA ALA A 21 10.64 -1.23 4.34
C ALA A 21 10.68 -0.92 2.83
N THR A 22 9.51 -0.81 2.19
CA THR A 22 9.41 -0.38 0.79
C THR A 22 9.89 1.06 0.59
N ALA A 23 9.50 1.99 1.46
CA ALA A 23 9.93 3.38 1.40
C ALA A 23 11.45 3.52 1.59
N GLU A 24 12.01 2.80 2.56
CA GLU A 24 13.45 2.71 2.81
C GLU A 24 14.19 2.18 1.58
N LEU A 25 13.76 1.06 1.01
CA LEU A 25 14.37 0.47 -0.17
C LEU A 25 14.33 1.39 -1.40
N LEU A 26 13.18 2.03 -1.66
CA LEU A 26 13.04 2.98 -2.77
C LEU A 26 13.98 4.18 -2.59
N SER A 27 14.09 4.71 -1.37
CA SER A 27 15.00 5.80 -1.02
C SER A 27 16.47 5.40 -1.15
N GLU A 28 16.87 4.20 -0.71
CA GLU A 28 18.21 3.65 -0.89
C GLU A 28 18.60 3.53 -2.36
N GLN A 29 17.60 3.30 -3.24
CA GLN A 29 17.79 3.27 -4.69
C GLN A 29 17.78 4.65 -5.35
N GLY A 30 17.64 5.74 -4.58
CA GLY A 30 17.74 7.13 -5.04
C GLY A 30 16.42 7.84 -5.30
N ALA A 31 15.26 7.24 -4.95
CA ALA A 31 13.98 7.92 -5.08
C ALA A 31 13.74 8.91 -3.94
N SER A 32 13.09 10.05 -4.24
CA SER A 32 12.42 10.87 -3.24
C SER A 32 11.09 10.21 -2.87
N VAL A 33 10.75 10.08 -1.59
CA VAL A 33 9.62 9.27 -1.13
C VAL A 33 8.64 10.07 -0.28
N LEU A 34 7.37 10.10 -0.70
CA LEU A 34 6.27 10.59 0.13
C LEU A 34 5.81 9.49 1.09
N ILE A 35 6.02 9.71 2.37
CA ILE A 35 5.57 8.87 3.46
C ILE A 35 4.13 9.24 3.80
N ASN A 36 3.26 8.25 3.87
CA ASN A 36 1.88 8.44 4.32
C ASN A 36 1.51 7.43 5.38
N ASP A 37 0.90 7.88 6.45
CA ASP A 37 0.24 7.03 7.44
C ASP A 37 -0.91 7.79 8.13
N LEU A 38 -1.76 7.05 8.82
CA LEU A 38 -2.78 7.60 9.70
C LEU A 38 -2.15 8.23 10.96
N ASP A 39 -1.07 7.62 11.46
CA ASP A 39 -0.30 8.05 12.62
C ASP A 39 0.81 9.04 12.18
N GLY A 40 0.51 10.33 12.30
CA GLY A 40 1.38 11.41 11.85
C GLY A 40 2.75 11.43 12.56
N ASP A 41 2.77 11.24 13.87
CA ASP A 41 4.02 11.28 14.65
C ASP A 41 4.98 10.17 14.19
N VAL A 42 4.44 8.99 13.93
CA VAL A 42 5.26 7.87 13.44
C VAL A 42 5.66 8.04 11.98
N ALA A 43 4.82 8.67 11.15
CA ALA A 43 5.17 9.00 9.77
C ALA A 43 6.34 9.99 9.72
N GLU A 44 6.30 11.05 10.54
CA GLU A 44 7.38 12.03 10.68
C GLU A 44 8.67 11.39 11.20
N GLN A 45 8.56 10.53 12.23
CA GLN A 45 9.71 9.79 12.74
C GLN A 45 10.34 8.93 11.62
N THR A 46 9.54 8.14 10.90
CA THR A 46 10.03 7.30 9.80
C THR A 46 10.68 8.13 8.71
N ALA A 47 10.08 9.25 8.33
CA ALA A 47 10.66 10.15 7.35
C ALA A 47 12.02 10.70 7.79
N SER A 48 12.19 11.00 9.07
CA SER A 48 13.47 11.49 9.62
C SER A 48 14.57 10.42 9.68
N GLU A 49 14.21 9.15 9.71
CA GLU A 49 15.16 8.01 9.76
C GLU A 49 15.61 7.57 8.36
N ILE A 50 14.87 7.92 7.31
CA ILE A 50 15.22 7.63 5.92
C ILE A 50 16.28 8.64 5.44
N ALA A 51 17.38 8.13 4.90
CA ALA A 51 18.54 8.96 4.53
C ALA A 51 18.32 9.83 3.28
N GLY A 52 17.36 9.51 2.42
CA GLY A 52 17.04 10.25 1.19
C GLY A 52 16.05 11.39 1.40
N GLU A 53 15.64 12.02 0.30
CA GLU A 53 14.59 13.04 0.34
C GLU A 53 13.24 12.43 0.67
N THR A 54 12.59 12.97 1.70
CA THR A 54 11.25 12.55 2.12
C THR A 54 10.33 13.75 2.30
N ALA A 55 9.04 13.51 2.14
CA ALA A 55 7.96 14.39 2.58
C ALA A 55 6.91 13.54 3.31
N VAL A 56 6.05 14.16 4.09
CA VAL A 56 5.02 13.46 4.87
C VAL A 56 3.64 13.98 4.53
N TYR A 57 2.70 13.06 4.34
CA TYR A 57 1.27 13.32 4.37
C TYR A 57 0.63 12.45 5.45
N ALA A 58 0.25 13.03 6.57
CA ALA A 58 -0.43 12.35 7.67
C ALA A 58 -1.95 12.50 7.51
N GLY A 59 -2.69 11.40 7.53
CA GLY A 59 -4.14 11.46 7.47
C GLY A 59 -4.82 10.17 6.99
N ASP A 60 -6.12 10.11 7.24
CA ASP A 60 -6.99 9.02 6.81
C ASP A 60 -7.32 9.16 5.32
N LEU A 61 -6.80 8.26 4.51
CA LEU A 61 -7.05 8.25 3.05
C LEU A 61 -8.49 7.92 2.67
N THR A 62 -9.30 7.41 3.61
CA THR A 62 -10.74 7.18 3.36
C THR A 62 -11.55 8.47 3.42
N ALA A 63 -11.02 9.52 4.06
CA ALA A 63 -11.66 10.83 4.14
C ALA A 63 -11.78 11.51 2.75
N ASP A 64 -12.81 12.34 2.62
CA ASP A 64 -13.04 13.07 1.38
C ASP A 64 -11.90 14.04 1.06
N GLY A 65 -11.40 13.99 -0.18
CA GLY A 65 -10.30 14.83 -0.65
C GLY A 65 -8.90 14.39 -0.17
N ALA A 66 -8.78 13.43 0.75
CA ALA A 66 -7.48 13.03 1.31
C ALA A 66 -6.53 12.44 0.24
N CYS A 67 -7.05 11.65 -0.69
CA CYS A 67 -6.24 11.09 -1.78
C CYS A 67 -5.75 12.17 -2.76
N ASP A 68 -6.55 13.20 -3.02
CA ASP A 68 -6.13 14.35 -3.84
C ASP A 68 -5.06 15.17 -3.11
N ALA A 69 -5.21 15.39 -1.81
CA ALA A 69 -4.22 16.09 -0.98
C ALA A 69 -2.89 15.30 -0.88
N LEU A 70 -2.94 13.98 -0.72
CA LEU A 70 -1.75 13.11 -0.77
C LEU A 70 -0.97 13.32 -2.07
N VAL A 71 -1.64 13.25 -3.21
CA VAL A 71 -1.03 13.44 -4.53
C VAL A 71 -0.49 14.86 -4.67
N GLN A 72 -1.25 15.87 -4.24
CA GLN A 72 -0.82 17.26 -4.30
C GLN A 72 0.44 17.51 -3.46
N THR A 73 0.56 16.87 -2.29
CA THR A 73 1.78 16.97 -1.46
C THR A 73 3.02 16.49 -2.22
N ALA A 74 2.94 15.40 -2.98
CA ALA A 74 4.07 14.95 -3.80
C ALA A 74 4.40 15.93 -4.93
N ILE A 75 3.37 16.51 -5.56
CA ILE A 75 3.55 17.49 -6.62
C ILE A 75 4.14 18.80 -6.08
N ASP A 76 3.70 19.29 -4.93
CA ASP A 76 4.23 20.50 -4.30
C ASP A 76 5.71 20.31 -3.88
N SER A 77 6.06 19.08 -3.45
CA SER A 77 7.43 18.76 -3.03
C SER A 77 8.40 18.60 -4.21
N TRP A 78 7.99 17.94 -5.30
CA TRP A 78 8.93 17.52 -6.37
C TRP A 78 8.43 17.73 -7.80
N GLY A 79 7.23 18.23 -8.00
CA GLY A 79 6.67 18.58 -9.32
C GLY A 79 6.27 17.38 -10.19
N LYS A 80 6.40 16.15 -9.72
CA LYS A 80 6.11 14.92 -10.49
C LYS A 80 5.82 13.72 -9.61
N ILE A 81 5.35 12.64 -10.26
CA ILE A 81 5.19 11.31 -9.65
C ILE A 81 5.65 10.27 -10.67
N ASP A 82 6.49 9.33 -10.24
CA ASP A 82 6.96 8.21 -11.06
C ASP A 82 6.46 6.84 -10.56
N ILE A 83 6.30 6.69 -9.24
CA ILE A 83 5.98 5.42 -8.59
C ILE A 83 4.85 5.62 -7.58
N ILE A 84 3.89 4.71 -7.56
CA ILE A 84 2.83 4.65 -6.54
C ILE A 84 2.80 3.22 -5.98
N VAL A 85 2.91 3.10 -4.66
CA VAL A 85 2.71 1.85 -3.93
C VAL A 85 1.49 1.98 -3.03
N ASN A 86 0.38 1.38 -3.43
CA ASN A 86 -0.84 1.31 -2.65
C ASN A 86 -0.73 0.16 -1.65
N ASN A 87 -0.19 0.46 -0.47
CA ASN A 87 0.08 -0.50 0.59
C ASN A 87 -0.82 -0.30 1.82
N ALA A 88 -1.34 0.90 2.07
CA ALA A 88 -2.18 1.20 3.24
C ALA A 88 -3.30 0.17 3.43
N GLY A 89 -3.49 -0.26 4.67
CA GLY A 89 -4.56 -1.19 4.99
C GLY A 89 -4.45 -1.82 6.37
N TYR A 90 -5.57 -2.42 6.78
CA TYR A 90 -5.73 -3.15 8.04
C TYR A 90 -6.79 -4.24 7.85
N THR A 91 -7.13 -4.99 8.91
CA THR A 91 -8.16 -6.04 8.86
C THR A 91 -9.19 -5.86 9.97
N ILE A 92 -10.45 -6.19 9.66
CA ILE A 92 -11.52 -6.35 10.64
C ILE A 92 -12.11 -7.75 10.39
N ASP A 93 -11.65 -8.71 11.16
CA ASP A 93 -11.95 -10.12 10.93
C ASP A 93 -13.18 -10.55 11.72
N ALA A 94 -14.12 -11.18 11.06
CA ALA A 94 -15.29 -11.80 11.67
C ALA A 94 -15.86 -12.93 10.78
N PRO A 95 -16.43 -14.00 11.36
CA PRO A 95 -17.22 -14.95 10.58
C PRO A 95 -18.38 -14.23 9.86
N ILE A 96 -18.72 -14.67 8.65
CA ILE A 96 -19.70 -14.00 7.78
C ILE A 96 -21.02 -13.65 8.49
N HIS A 97 -21.54 -14.53 9.34
CA HIS A 97 -22.79 -14.33 10.07
C HIS A 97 -22.72 -13.33 11.24
N LYS A 98 -21.50 -12.83 11.56
CA LYS A 98 -21.24 -11.80 12.58
C LYS A 98 -20.62 -10.53 11.99
N MET A 99 -20.31 -10.55 10.71
CA MET A 99 -19.71 -9.40 10.03
C MET A 99 -20.77 -8.33 9.79
N SER A 100 -20.52 -7.11 10.24
CA SER A 100 -21.41 -5.98 9.98
C SER A 100 -21.19 -5.41 8.57
N ASP A 101 -22.21 -4.74 8.03
CA ASP A 101 -22.11 -4.02 6.76
C ASP A 101 -21.02 -2.95 6.83
N ASP A 102 -20.89 -2.25 7.96
CA ASP A 102 -19.83 -1.26 8.19
C ASP A 102 -18.43 -1.89 8.10
N ALA A 103 -18.19 -3.00 8.81
CA ALA A 103 -16.89 -3.70 8.73
C ALA A 103 -16.59 -4.20 7.32
N PHE A 104 -17.62 -4.57 6.55
CA PHE A 104 -17.46 -4.96 5.16
C PHE A 104 -17.09 -3.75 4.28
N GLN A 105 -17.82 -2.64 4.42
CA GLN A 105 -17.62 -1.42 3.65
C GLN A 105 -16.23 -0.82 3.92
N ARG A 106 -15.81 -0.70 5.17
CA ARG A 106 -14.49 -0.17 5.55
C ARG A 106 -13.33 -0.92 4.90
N MET A 107 -13.45 -2.24 4.74
CA MET A 107 -12.43 -3.03 4.04
C MET A 107 -12.44 -2.77 2.52
N LEU A 108 -13.58 -2.56 1.91
CA LEU A 108 -13.65 -2.13 0.51
C LEU A 108 -13.08 -0.72 0.35
N ASP A 109 -13.39 0.19 1.27
CA ASP A 109 -12.92 1.57 1.20
C ASP A 109 -11.40 1.64 1.22
N ILE A 110 -10.75 1.05 2.23
CA ILE A 110 -9.29 1.14 2.35
C ILE A 110 -8.55 0.31 1.29
N HIS A 111 -9.05 -0.88 0.92
CA HIS A 111 -8.31 -1.80 0.04
C HIS A 111 -8.66 -1.66 -1.45
N THR A 112 -9.74 -0.98 -1.80
CA THR A 112 -10.20 -0.84 -3.19
C THR A 112 -10.43 0.61 -3.57
N ILE A 113 -11.26 1.34 -2.79
CA ILE A 113 -11.65 2.70 -3.13
C ILE A 113 -10.48 3.68 -2.94
N VAL A 114 -9.72 3.57 -1.87
CA VAL A 114 -8.52 4.39 -1.64
C VAL A 114 -7.50 4.22 -2.77
N PRO A 115 -7.02 3.01 -3.13
CA PRO A 115 -6.14 2.84 -4.28
C PRO A 115 -6.71 3.40 -5.58
N PHE A 116 -8.00 3.20 -5.86
CA PHE A 116 -8.66 3.80 -7.02
C PHE A 116 -8.59 5.33 -6.97
N ARG A 117 -8.91 5.97 -5.83
CA ARG A 117 -8.88 7.42 -5.66
C ARG A 117 -7.47 7.98 -5.83
N VAL A 118 -6.45 7.36 -5.22
CA VAL A 118 -5.03 7.75 -5.36
C VAL A 118 -4.59 7.69 -6.83
N ILE A 119 -4.86 6.59 -7.51
CA ILE A 119 -4.50 6.42 -8.93
C ILE A 119 -5.23 7.44 -9.80
N ARG A 120 -6.53 7.69 -9.54
CA ARG A 120 -7.32 8.67 -10.27
C ARG A 120 -6.79 10.10 -10.07
N ALA A 121 -6.45 10.47 -8.83
CA ALA A 121 -5.87 11.78 -8.52
C ALA A 121 -4.49 11.96 -9.21
N ALA A 122 -3.67 10.91 -9.23
CA ALA A 122 -2.35 10.93 -9.87
C ALA A 122 -2.41 10.85 -11.41
N ALA A 123 -3.55 10.48 -12.01
CA ALA A 123 -3.67 10.21 -13.45
C ALA A 123 -3.18 11.38 -14.35
N PRO A 124 -3.48 12.66 -14.07
CA PRO A 124 -2.94 13.77 -14.88
C PRO A 124 -1.40 13.80 -14.84
N HIS A 125 -0.80 13.57 -13.68
CA HIS A 125 0.65 13.64 -13.45
C HIS A 125 1.43 12.43 -14.00
N LEU A 126 0.75 11.34 -14.30
CA LEU A 126 1.35 10.16 -14.93
C LEU A 126 1.13 10.15 -16.44
N ARG A 127 -0.10 10.47 -16.90
CA ARG A 127 -0.50 10.34 -18.31
C ARG A 127 -0.10 11.51 -19.18
N GLU A 128 -0.23 12.74 -18.70
CA GLU A 128 0.08 13.91 -19.54
C GLU A 128 1.58 14.01 -19.88
N PRO A 129 2.51 13.83 -18.90
CA PRO A 129 3.92 13.70 -19.24
C PRO A 129 4.21 12.57 -20.22
N ALA A 130 3.59 11.40 -20.02
CA ALA A 130 3.80 10.23 -20.86
C ALA A 130 3.32 10.42 -22.31
N LYS A 131 2.28 11.21 -22.55
CA LYS A 131 1.84 11.57 -23.91
C LYS A 131 2.91 12.41 -24.60
N LYS A 132 3.41 13.45 -23.92
CA LYS A 132 4.47 14.32 -24.44
C LYS A 132 5.75 13.54 -24.74
N GLU A 133 6.21 12.71 -23.79
CA GLU A 133 7.38 11.87 -23.96
C GLU A 133 7.24 10.94 -25.18
N ARG A 134 6.05 10.36 -25.37
CA ARG A 134 5.77 9.52 -26.55
C ARG A 134 5.83 10.31 -27.87
N GLU A 135 5.32 11.54 -27.91
CA GLU A 135 5.39 12.42 -29.08
C GLU A 135 6.84 12.81 -29.39
N GLU A 136 7.68 12.95 -28.37
CA GLU A 136 9.12 13.24 -28.46
C GLU A 136 9.98 11.98 -28.73
N GLY A 137 9.37 10.79 -28.81
CA GLY A 137 10.07 9.53 -29.02
C GLY A 137 10.86 9.06 -27.80
N GLN A 138 10.56 9.58 -26.61
CA GLN A 138 11.16 9.19 -25.35
C GLN A 138 10.42 8.01 -24.73
N GLU A 139 11.15 7.13 -24.04
CA GLU A 139 10.57 5.99 -23.32
C GLU A 139 10.84 6.12 -21.82
N VAL A 140 9.86 6.62 -21.07
CA VAL A 140 9.93 6.79 -19.62
C VAL A 140 8.92 5.89 -18.94
N PHE A 141 9.40 4.96 -18.12
CA PHE A 141 8.56 4.02 -17.39
C PHE A 141 8.15 4.56 -16.02
N ARG A 142 6.85 4.48 -15.74
CA ARG A 142 6.25 4.73 -14.42
C ARG A 142 5.67 3.45 -13.85
N LYS A 143 5.51 3.37 -12.54
CA LYS A 143 5.11 2.14 -11.86
C LYS A 143 3.96 2.38 -10.91
N ILE A 144 2.99 1.47 -10.92
CA ILE A 144 1.97 1.36 -9.88
C ILE A 144 2.02 -0.06 -9.35
N VAL A 145 2.21 -0.20 -8.04
CA VAL A 145 2.18 -1.47 -7.32
C VAL A 145 1.02 -1.45 -6.35
N ASN A 146 0.11 -2.39 -6.49
CA ASN A 146 -1.02 -2.56 -5.59
C ASN A 146 -0.76 -3.77 -4.68
N VAL A 147 -0.74 -3.54 -3.37
CA VAL A 147 -0.54 -4.62 -2.40
C VAL A 147 -1.85 -5.39 -2.20
N SER A 148 -1.89 -6.60 -2.73
CA SER A 148 -2.93 -7.59 -2.52
C SER A 148 -2.54 -8.56 -1.39
N SER A 149 -3.15 -9.72 -1.34
CA SER A 149 -2.92 -10.77 -0.35
C SER A 149 -3.28 -12.14 -0.92
N ILE A 150 -2.68 -13.19 -0.39
CA ILE A 150 -3.16 -14.57 -0.64
C ILE A 150 -4.63 -14.72 -0.21
N SER A 151 -5.11 -13.99 0.79
CA SER A 151 -6.53 -13.96 1.15
C SER A 151 -7.41 -13.46 0.02
N GLY A 152 -6.90 -12.55 -0.84
CA GLY A 152 -7.61 -12.06 -2.02
C GLY A 152 -7.58 -13.05 -3.20
N THR A 153 -6.67 -14.01 -3.24
CA THR A 153 -6.54 -14.99 -4.33
C THR A 153 -7.10 -16.36 -3.97
N MET A 154 -7.05 -16.75 -2.70
CA MET A 154 -7.44 -18.07 -2.20
C MET A 154 -8.60 -18.03 -1.21
N GLY A 155 -8.93 -16.84 -0.68
CA GLY A 155 -9.85 -16.69 0.45
C GLY A 155 -9.19 -17.02 1.79
N ASN A 156 -9.79 -16.50 2.87
CA ASN A 156 -9.41 -16.85 4.23
C ASN A 156 -10.64 -16.80 5.15
N ALA A 157 -10.82 -17.83 5.97
CA ALA A 157 -11.94 -17.90 6.89
C ALA A 157 -11.94 -16.71 7.87
N GLY A 158 -13.09 -16.04 8.03
CA GLY A 158 -13.22 -14.83 8.85
C GLY A 158 -12.85 -13.52 8.16
N GLN A 159 -12.39 -13.55 6.92
CA GLN A 159 -11.93 -12.39 6.15
C GLN A 159 -12.75 -12.14 4.87
N ALA A 160 -14.05 -12.35 4.89
CA ALA A 160 -14.88 -12.18 3.70
C ALA A 160 -14.77 -10.75 3.11
N ASN A 161 -14.75 -9.72 3.95
CA ASN A 161 -14.57 -8.31 3.61
C ASN A 161 -13.15 -8.02 3.07
N TYR A 162 -12.13 -8.40 3.79
CA TYR A 162 -10.73 -8.22 3.41
C TYR A 162 -10.39 -8.97 2.10
N SER A 163 -10.81 -10.22 1.99
CA SER A 163 -10.63 -11.03 0.77
C SER A 163 -11.33 -10.39 -0.43
N ALA A 164 -12.55 -9.87 -0.26
CA ALA A 164 -13.26 -9.15 -1.31
C ALA A 164 -12.47 -7.92 -1.79
N GLY A 165 -12.01 -7.07 -0.86
CA GLY A 165 -11.20 -5.88 -1.19
C GLY A 165 -9.89 -6.24 -1.89
N LYS A 166 -9.17 -7.25 -1.37
CA LYS A 166 -7.89 -7.70 -1.96
C LYS A 166 -8.04 -8.48 -3.28
N SER A 167 -9.23 -9.03 -3.57
CA SER A 167 -9.56 -9.56 -4.90
C SER A 167 -9.88 -8.42 -5.88
N ALA A 168 -10.65 -7.42 -5.43
CA ALA A 168 -11.06 -6.30 -6.27
C ALA A 168 -9.86 -5.50 -6.80
N ILE A 169 -8.83 -5.27 -5.98
CA ILE A 169 -7.62 -4.55 -6.41
C ILE A 169 -6.86 -5.30 -7.52
N VAL A 170 -6.93 -6.63 -7.58
CA VAL A 170 -6.34 -7.41 -8.68
C VAL A 170 -7.08 -7.16 -10.00
N GLY A 171 -8.41 -7.03 -9.95
CA GLY A 171 -9.23 -6.65 -11.11
C GLY A 171 -8.87 -5.26 -11.63
N LEU A 172 -8.79 -4.27 -10.72
CA LEU A 172 -8.37 -2.90 -11.03
C LEU A 172 -6.96 -2.88 -11.68
N THR A 173 -6.00 -3.59 -11.10
CA THR A 173 -4.64 -3.72 -11.62
C THR A 173 -4.62 -4.20 -13.07
N LYS A 174 -5.33 -5.29 -13.37
CA LYS A 174 -5.40 -5.87 -14.73
C LYS A 174 -6.02 -4.92 -15.74
N THR A 175 -7.03 -4.15 -15.34
CA THR A 175 -7.70 -3.16 -16.19
C THR A 175 -6.73 -2.01 -16.49
N LEU A 176 -6.12 -1.42 -15.48
CA LEU A 176 -5.20 -0.29 -15.65
C LEU A 176 -3.93 -0.67 -16.43
N ALA A 177 -3.40 -1.88 -16.25
CA ALA A 177 -2.28 -2.37 -17.05
C ALA A 177 -2.59 -2.34 -18.55
N LYS A 178 -3.83 -2.66 -18.94
CA LYS A 178 -4.28 -2.59 -20.35
C LYS A 178 -4.52 -1.14 -20.81
N GLU A 179 -5.14 -0.30 -19.97
CA GLU A 179 -5.45 1.08 -20.33
C GLU A 179 -4.18 1.95 -20.44
N TRP A 180 -3.23 1.75 -19.53
CA TRP A 180 -2.08 2.64 -19.33
C TRP A 180 -0.77 2.09 -19.88
N GLY A 181 -0.73 0.86 -20.36
CA GLY A 181 0.45 0.27 -20.99
C GLY A 181 0.99 1.09 -22.16
N GLN A 182 0.10 1.70 -22.95
CA GLN A 182 0.48 2.61 -24.04
C GLN A 182 1.22 3.86 -23.58
N PHE A 183 1.08 4.25 -22.30
CA PHE A 183 1.78 5.36 -21.66
C PHE A 183 3.02 4.92 -20.88
N LYS A 184 3.46 3.67 -21.06
CA LYS A 184 4.60 3.08 -20.32
C LYS A 184 4.40 3.08 -18.79
N VAL A 185 3.15 3.08 -18.34
CA VAL A 185 2.82 2.89 -16.93
C VAL A 185 2.61 1.40 -16.68
N ASN A 186 3.54 0.78 -15.98
CA ASN A 186 3.39 -0.60 -15.55
C ASN A 186 2.52 -0.66 -14.30
N VAL A 187 1.48 -1.47 -14.32
CA VAL A 187 0.58 -1.64 -13.18
C VAL A 187 0.58 -3.11 -12.77
N ASN A 188 1.05 -3.38 -11.56
CA ASN A 188 1.18 -4.72 -11.02
C ASN A 188 0.53 -4.84 -9.64
N ALA A 189 0.22 -6.06 -9.24
CA ALA A 189 -0.20 -6.39 -7.89
C ALA A 189 0.70 -7.47 -7.31
N VAL A 190 1.07 -7.30 -6.04
CA VAL A 190 1.80 -8.30 -5.26
C VAL A 190 0.86 -8.88 -4.22
N ALA A 191 0.69 -10.20 -4.19
CA ALA A 191 -0.16 -10.89 -3.24
C ALA A 191 0.69 -11.55 -2.16
N PHE A 192 0.94 -10.84 -1.08
CA PHE A 192 1.76 -11.36 0.02
C PHE A 192 1.05 -12.50 0.76
N GLY A 193 1.87 -13.46 1.20
CA GLY A 193 1.52 -14.46 2.19
C GLY A 193 1.64 -13.92 3.61
N TYR A 194 2.18 -14.77 4.51
CA TYR A 194 2.40 -14.38 5.89
C TYR A 194 3.73 -13.64 6.04
N ILE A 195 3.66 -12.33 6.27
CA ILE A 195 4.80 -11.44 6.55
C ILE A 195 4.70 -10.96 8.00
N GLU A 196 5.82 -10.95 8.72
CA GLU A 196 5.88 -10.47 10.11
C GLU A 196 5.71 -8.95 10.18
N THR A 197 4.53 -8.52 10.60
CA THR A 197 4.19 -7.12 10.78
C THR A 197 3.31 -6.95 12.01
N ARG A 198 2.96 -5.72 12.37
CA ARG A 198 1.99 -5.45 13.42
C ARG A 198 0.62 -6.11 13.14
N LEU A 199 0.21 -6.24 11.87
CA LEU A 199 -1.04 -6.89 11.48
C LEU A 199 -1.03 -8.40 11.73
N THR A 200 0.13 -9.02 11.74
CA THR A 200 0.32 -10.48 11.91
C THR A 200 1.01 -10.84 13.24
N ALA A 201 1.33 -9.84 14.07
CA ALA A 201 1.85 -10.06 15.42
C ALA A 201 0.82 -10.79 16.31
N SER A 202 1.21 -11.14 17.53
CA SER A 202 0.27 -11.70 18.51
C SER A 202 -0.91 -10.76 18.74
N LYS A 203 -2.10 -11.34 18.83
CA LYS A 203 -3.32 -10.59 19.12
C LYS A 203 -3.43 -10.37 20.62
N ASP A 204 -2.77 -9.34 21.12
CA ASP A 204 -2.83 -8.91 22.51
C ASP A 204 -3.53 -7.54 22.66
N GLU A 205 -3.89 -7.17 23.88
CA GLU A 205 -4.64 -5.93 24.17
C GLU A 205 -3.87 -4.66 23.81
N SER A 206 -2.55 -4.70 23.69
CA SER A 206 -1.70 -3.55 23.36
C SER A 206 -1.63 -3.29 21.85
N ASN A 207 -1.94 -4.28 21.02
CA ASN A 207 -1.85 -4.17 19.56
C ASN A 207 -3.15 -3.60 18.96
N VAL A 208 -3.40 -2.33 19.22
CA VAL A 208 -4.63 -1.62 18.83
C VAL A 208 -4.29 -0.47 17.89
N MET A 209 -5.07 -0.29 16.84
CA MET A 209 -5.05 0.84 15.92
C MET A 209 -6.35 1.64 16.08
N GLU A 210 -6.27 2.96 16.02
CA GLU A 210 -7.46 3.81 16.00
C GLU A 210 -7.75 4.23 14.56
N VAL A 211 -8.98 3.98 14.10
CA VAL A 211 -9.44 4.31 12.75
C VAL A 211 -10.84 4.88 12.84
N GLY A 212 -11.03 6.14 12.41
CA GLY A 212 -12.33 6.81 12.47
C GLY A 212 -12.88 6.98 13.89
N GLY A 213 -12.00 7.09 14.90
CA GLY A 213 -12.39 7.19 16.33
C GLY A 213 -12.72 5.84 16.99
N GLU A 214 -12.60 4.74 16.27
CA GLU A 214 -12.81 3.39 16.79
C GLU A 214 -11.49 2.62 16.96
N LYS A 215 -11.41 1.84 18.04
CA LYS A 215 -10.27 0.97 18.29
C LYS A 215 -10.42 -0.35 17.54
N VAL A 216 -9.52 -0.63 16.62
CA VAL A 216 -9.42 -1.88 15.88
C VAL A 216 -8.31 -2.74 16.47
N GLN A 217 -8.65 -3.91 16.98
CA GLN A 217 -7.70 -4.88 17.51
C GLN A 217 -6.95 -5.55 16.34
N LEU A 218 -5.65 -5.37 16.29
CA LEU A 218 -4.77 -6.00 15.28
C LEU A 218 -4.19 -7.33 15.80
N GLY A 219 -3.60 -8.08 14.86
CA GLY A 219 -2.87 -9.30 15.18
C GLY A 219 -3.66 -10.59 14.93
N ILE A 220 -2.96 -11.69 15.02
CA ILE A 220 -3.46 -13.05 14.78
C ILE A 220 -3.31 -13.86 16.09
N PRO A 221 -4.33 -14.66 16.50
CA PRO A 221 -4.20 -15.55 17.63
C PRO A 221 -2.98 -16.47 17.49
N ASP A 222 -2.21 -16.67 18.58
CA ASP A 222 -0.93 -17.40 18.55
C ASP A 222 -1.06 -18.82 17.99
N GLN A 223 -2.16 -19.51 18.29
CA GLN A 223 -2.43 -20.84 17.74
C GLN A 223 -2.49 -20.81 16.20
N LEU A 224 -3.13 -19.80 15.61
CA LEU A 224 -3.23 -19.65 14.15
C LEU A 224 -1.90 -19.23 13.54
N ARG A 225 -1.09 -18.43 14.25
CA ARG A 225 0.27 -18.05 13.82
C ARG A 225 1.16 -19.28 13.68
N GLY A 226 1.16 -20.16 14.69
CA GLY A 226 1.92 -21.43 14.63
C GLY A 226 1.49 -22.33 13.47
N MET A 227 0.18 -22.46 13.24
CA MET A 227 -0.35 -23.24 12.12
C MET A 227 0.02 -22.61 10.75
N ALA A 228 -0.07 -21.30 10.62
CA ALA A 228 0.29 -20.60 9.38
C ALA A 228 1.78 -20.81 9.03
N ALA A 229 2.67 -20.72 10.01
CA ALA A 229 4.10 -20.96 9.82
C ALA A 229 4.39 -22.40 9.31
N MET A 230 3.65 -23.40 9.81
CA MET A 230 3.81 -24.79 9.35
C MET A 230 3.39 -25.01 7.89
N LEU A 231 2.50 -24.17 7.35
CA LEU A 231 2.04 -24.27 5.96
C LEU A 231 3.00 -23.58 4.97
N ILE A 232 3.96 -22.81 5.46
CA ILE A 232 4.93 -22.12 4.62
C ILE A 232 6.09 -23.08 4.32
N PRO A 233 6.38 -23.39 3.05
CA PRO A 233 7.45 -24.34 2.70
C PRO A 233 8.83 -23.96 3.24
N LEU A 234 9.13 -22.67 3.41
CA LEU A 234 10.37 -22.19 4.03
C LEU A 234 10.40 -22.33 5.56
N GLY A 235 9.31 -22.79 6.20
CA GLY A 235 9.20 -23.00 7.64
C GLY A 235 9.13 -21.74 8.50
N ARG A 236 9.04 -20.57 7.89
CA ARG A 236 8.94 -19.28 8.58
C ARG A 236 8.14 -18.25 7.77
N PRO A 237 7.56 -17.24 8.42
CA PRO A 237 7.03 -16.06 7.72
C PRO A 237 8.17 -15.29 7.01
N GLY A 238 7.78 -14.44 6.06
CA GLY A 238 8.68 -13.44 5.46
C GLY A 238 8.85 -12.23 6.37
N THR A 239 9.95 -11.48 6.20
CA THR A 239 10.14 -10.19 6.85
C THR A 239 9.59 -9.03 5.98
N PRO A 240 9.36 -7.83 6.54
CA PRO A 240 9.01 -6.65 5.76
C PRO A 240 10.03 -6.33 4.65
N GLU A 241 11.32 -6.51 4.91
CA GLU A 241 12.41 -6.26 3.97
C GLU A 241 12.38 -7.26 2.81
N GLU A 242 12.12 -8.55 3.10
CA GLU A 242 11.93 -9.57 2.06
C GLU A 242 10.70 -9.24 1.18
N ALA A 243 9.62 -8.75 1.80
CA ALA A 243 8.43 -8.31 1.06
C ALA A 243 8.68 -7.07 0.20
N ALA A 244 9.50 -6.13 0.68
CA ALA A 244 9.86 -4.92 -0.07
C ALA A 244 10.74 -5.21 -1.28
N GLY A 245 11.53 -6.30 -1.25
CA GLY A 245 12.39 -6.74 -2.35
C GLY A 245 11.67 -7.49 -3.47
N GLY A 246 10.38 -7.81 -3.31
CA GLY A 246 9.54 -8.52 -4.29
C GLY A 246 8.75 -7.59 -5.16
#